data_15f08041869dd2b584e95ac2b8986d16
#
_entry.id   15f08041869dd2b584e95ac2b8986d16
#
_cell.length_a   1.000
_cell.length_b   1.000
_cell.length_c   1.000
_cell.angle_alpha   90.00
_cell.angle_beta   90.00
_cell.angle_gamma   90.00
#
_symmetry.space_group_name_H-M   'P 1'
#
loop_
_entity.id
_entity.type
_entity.pdbx_description
1 polymer ?
#
loop_
_entity_poly.entity_id
_entity_poly.type
_entity_poly.pdbx_seq_one_letter_code
_entity_poly.pdbx_strand_id
1 'polypeptide(L)'
;MITMKSAPCIALLSLLLLLATGADEVMSENYTITPVGKIVKTSRWDVIEIYPKYRKALLGLDGFSHVIVLYWFDQNDTPEKRAKLRVYPRRDPTNPLRGVFATRAPVRPNLIAFDVCKIVSVKDGRITVEKTDAFDGTPVIDLKPYIPRSDCVSGAVVPPWVGRGLDE
;
A
#
# COMPACT_ATOMS: atom_id res chain seq x y z
N MET A 1 78.70 17.07 -26.55
CA MET A 1 77.44 17.33 -27.21
C MET A 1 76.47 16.24 -26.86
N ILE A 2 75.75 16.42 -25.78
CA ILE A 2 74.88 15.39 -25.17
C ILE A 2 73.48 16.01 -25.12
N THR A 3 72.55 15.51 -25.93
CA THR A 3 71.18 15.92 -25.98
C THR A 3 70.34 15.10 -24.96
N MET A 4 69.88 15.76 -23.93
CA MET A 4 68.86 15.20 -23.02
C MET A 4 67.46 15.32 -23.64
N LYS A 5 66.79 14.20 -23.84
CA LYS A 5 65.38 14.13 -24.20
C LYS A 5 64.55 14.14 -22.92
N SER A 6 63.69 15.13 -22.72
CA SER A 6 62.70 15.20 -21.71
C SER A 6 61.52 14.26 -22.05
N ALA A 7 61.15 13.37 -21.14
CA ALA A 7 59.92 12.60 -21.22
C ALA A 7 58.72 13.40 -20.63
N PRO A 8 57.52 13.32 -21.19
CA PRO A 8 56.38 14.05 -20.67
C PRO A 8 55.74 13.29 -19.50
N CYS A 9 55.54 14.03 -18.46
CA CYS A 9 54.76 13.67 -17.26
C CYS A 9 53.25 13.68 -17.59
N ILE A 10 52.70 12.63 -18.16
CA ILE A 10 51.26 12.45 -18.40
C ILE A 10 50.87 11.06 -17.88
N ALA A 11 50.75 10.92 -16.59
CA ALA A 11 50.20 9.68 -15.99
C ALA A 11 49.75 9.88 -14.52
N LEU A 12 49.10 10.99 -14.18
CA LEU A 12 48.56 11.13 -12.81
C LEU A 12 47.23 11.89 -12.73
N LEU A 13 46.42 11.89 -13.80
CA LEU A 13 45.11 12.57 -13.77
C LEU A 13 43.91 11.67 -14.09
N SER A 14 44.09 10.36 -14.15
CA SER A 14 42.99 9.42 -14.48
C SER A 14 42.56 8.51 -13.34
N LEU A 15 43.01 8.75 -12.09
CA LEU A 15 42.65 7.92 -10.93
C LEU A 15 41.79 8.64 -9.88
N LEU A 16 41.21 9.80 -10.20
CA LEU A 16 40.40 10.56 -9.23
C LEU A 16 38.94 10.76 -9.69
N LEU A 17 38.45 10.00 -10.68
CA LEU A 17 37.09 10.10 -11.18
C LEU A 17 36.27 8.81 -11.05
N LEU A 18 36.66 7.90 -10.13
CA LEU A 18 35.97 6.62 -9.92
C LEU A 18 35.46 6.44 -8.49
N LEU A 19 35.26 7.53 -7.74
CA LEU A 19 34.78 7.46 -6.32
C LEU A 19 33.53 8.30 -6.07
N ALA A 20 32.65 8.47 -7.03
CA ALA A 20 31.40 9.19 -6.80
C ALA A 20 30.23 8.64 -7.62
N THR A 21 30.02 7.32 -7.66
CA THR A 21 28.75 6.71 -8.06
C THR A 21 28.43 5.50 -7.17
N GLY A 22 28.60 5.66 -5.87
CA GLY A 22 27.93 4.87 -4.88
C GLY A 22 26.53 5.47 -4.61
N ALA A 23 25.76 5.74 -5.67
CA ALA A 23 24.33 5.78 -5.53
C ALA A 23 23.92 4.36 -5.18
N ASP A 24 23.39 4.15 -3.97
CA ASP A 24 22.73 2.92 -3.57
C ASP A 24 21.73 2.58 -4.68
N GLU A 25 22.12 1.67 -5.57
CA GLU A 25 21.22 1.00 -6.49
C GLU A 25 20.38 0.10 -5.59
N VAL A 26 19.34 0.72 -4.98
CA VAL A 26 18.29 -0.02 -4.31
C VAL A 26 17.79 -0.99 -5.35
N MET A 27 18.20 -2.26 -5.24
CA MET A 27 17.68 -3.35 -6.03
C MET A 27 16.18 -3.30 -5.91
N SER A 28 15.50 -2.68 -6.87
CA SER A 28 14.04 -2.62 -6.89
C SER A 28 13.55 -4.00 -7.32
N GLU A 29 13.45 -4.92 -6.36
CA GLU A 29 12.74 -6.16 -6.59
C GLU A 29 11.28 -5.83 -6.85
N ASN A 30 10.78 -6.21 -8.02
CA ASN A 30 9.38 -6.08 -8.37
C ASN A 30 8.63 -7.34 -7.96
N TYR A 31 7.57 -7.17 -7.18
CA TYR A 31 6.67 -8.25 -6.80
C TYR A 31 5.39 -8.16 -7.62
N THR A 32 4.94 -9.30 -8.15
CA THR A 32 3.67 -9.39 -8.87
C THR A 32 2.55 -9.74 -7.89
N ILE A 33 1.54 -8.88 -7.79
CA ILE A 33 0.33 -9.11 -7.00
C ILE A 33 -0.82 -9.43 -7.97
N THR A 34 -1.52 -10.53 -7.71
CA THR A 34 -2.69 -10.94 -8.50
C THR A 34 -3.95 -10.79 -7.66
N PRO A 35 -5.01 -10.13 -8.15
CA PRO A 35 -6.27 -10.06 -7.45
C PRO A 35 -6.87 -11.44 -7.19
N VAL A 36 -7.37 -11.65 -5.98
CA VAL A 36 -8.04 -12.89 -5.56
C VAL A 36 -9.55 -12.82 -5.68
N GLY A 37 -10.08 -11.60 -5.84
CA GLY A 37 -11.50 -11.30 -5.93
C GLY A 37 -11.75 -9.84 -6.26
N LYS A 38 -12.98 -9.41 -6.07
CA LYS A 38 -13.42 -8.02 -6.23
C LYS A 38 -14.48 -7.65 -5.20
N ILE A 39 -14.61 -6.35 -4.93
CA ILE A 39 -15.72 -5.79 -4.17
C ILE A 39 -16.94 -5.64 -5.07
N VAL A 40 -18.10 -6.02 -4.58
CA VAL A 40 -19.40 -5.77 -5.19
C VAL A 40 -20.25 -5.00 -4.20
N LYS A 41 -20.61 -3.79 -4.55
CA LYS A 41 -21.45 -2.91 -3.71
C LYS A 41 -22.91 -3.29 -3.84
N THR A 42 -23.60 -3.38 -2.72
CA THR A 42 -25.05 -3.52 -2.68
C THR A 42 -25.69 -2.44 -1.81
N SER A 43 -27.02 -2.33 -1.83
CA SER A 43 -27.72 -1.32 -1.04
C SER A 43 -27.49 -1.48 0.46
N ARG A 44 -27.49 -2.72 0.96
CA ARG A 44 -27.43 -3.03 2.41
C ARG A 44 -26.03 -3.43 2.86
N TRP A 45 -25.36 -4.34 2.15
CA TRP A 45 -24.09 -4.94 2.50
C TRP A 45 -23.12 -4.82 1.34
N ASP A 46 -21.85 -5.01 1.59
CA ASP A 46 -20.86 -5.20 0.54
C ASP A 46 -20.53 -6.69 0.41
N VAL A 47 -20.19 -7.12 -0.78
CA VAL A 47 -19.84 -8.51 -1.04
C VAL A 47 -18.43 -8.58 -1.61
N ILE A 48 -17.59 -9.38 -1.00
CA ILE A 48 -16.29 -9.74 -1.54
C ILE A 48 -16.49 -11.01 -2.36
N GLU A 49 -16.46 -10.90 -3.67
CA GLU A 49 -16.61 -12.02 -4.59
C GLU A 49 -15.25 -12.63 -4.91
N ILE A 50 -15.00 -13.86 -4.44
CA ILE A 50 -13.72 -14.55 -4.62
C ILE A 50 -13.73 -15.32 -5.93
N TYR A 51 -12.67 -15.14 -6.72
CA TYR A 51 -12.52 -15.84 -7.99
C TYR A 51 -12.45 -17.36 -7.81
N PRO A 52 -13.04 -18.15 -8.73
CA PRO A 52 -13.24 -19.60 -8.57
C PRO A 52 -11.99 -20.36 -8.12
N LYS A 53 -10.82 -20.02 -8.67
CA LYS A 53 -9.54 -20.69 -8.33
C LYS A 53 -9.09 -20.50 -6.88
N TYR A 54 -9.59 -19.48 -6.19
CA TYR A 54 -9.18 -19.14 -4.82
C TYR A 54 -10.25 -19.49 -3.75
N ARG A 55 -11.44 -19.96 -4.14
CA ARG A 55 -12.56 -20.22 -3.21
C ARG A 55 -12.23 -21.22 -2.10
N LYS A 56 -11.33 -22.17 -2.38
CA LYS A 56 -10.87 -23.13 -1.36
C LYS A 56 -10.14 -22.47 -0.19
N ALA A 57 -9.55 -21.28 -0.38
CA ALA A 57 -8.88 -20.51 0.67
C ALA A 57 -9.84 -19.90 1.68
N LEU A 58 -11.16 -19.94 1.44
CA LEU A 58 -12.17 -19.45 2.40
C LEU A 58 -12.48 -20.45 3.53
N LEU A 59 -11.93 -21.67 3.46
CA LEU A 59 -12.20 -22.72 4.46
C LEU A 59 -11.88 -22.23 5.87
N GLY A 60 -12.89 -22.21 6.74
CA GLY A 60 -12.77 -21.79 8.14
C GLY A 60 -12.86 -20.29 8.40
N LEU A 61 -12.99 -19.45 7.36
CA LEU A 61 -13.17 -18.01 7.53
C LEU A 61 -14.53 -17.66 8.17
N ASP A 62 -15.52 -18.49 8.01
CA ASP A 62 -16.85 -18.38 8.61
C ASP A 62 -16.86 -18.48 10.13
N GLY A 63 -15.78 -18.99 10.73
CA GLY A 63 -15.57 -18.99 12.18
C GLY A 63 -15.13 -17.65 12.77
N PHE A 64 -14.79 -16.65 11.93
CA PHE A 64 -14.35 -15.34 12.38
C PHE A 64 -15.45 -14.28 12.27
N SER A 65 -15.51 -13.37 13.24
CA SER A 65 -16.46 -12.25 13.22
C SER A 65 -16.04 -11.12 12.29
N HIS A 66 -14.73 -10.95 12.04
CA HIS A 66 -14.17 -9.88 11.23
C HIS A 66 -13.08 -10.39 10.31
N VAL A 67 -12.92 -9.69 9.19
CA VAL A 67 -11.88 -9.95 8.19
C VAL A 67 -11.16 -8.64 7.85
N ILE A 68 -9.83 -8.70 7.75
CA ILE A 68 -9.01 -7.65 7.15
C ILE A 68 -9.05 -7.87 5.64
N VAL A 69 -9.51 -6.87 4.91
CA VAL A 69 -9.60 -6.88 3.45
C VAL A 69 -8.50 -5.99 2.91
N LEU A 70 -7.56 -6.55 2.17
CA LEU A 70 -6.54 -5.81 1.44
C LEU A 70 -7.00 -5.67 -0.01
N TYR A 71 -7.05 -4.43 -0.52
CA TYR A 71 -7.53 -4.15 -1.86
C TYR A 71 -6.70 -3.08 -2.55
N TRP A 72 -6.88 -2.92 -3.86
CA TRP A 72 -6.07 -2.04 -4.69
C TRP A 72 -6.81 -0.76 -5.00
N PHE A 73 -6.16 0.39 -4.81
CA PHE A 73 -6.69 1.68 -5.25
C PHE A 73 -6.55 1.84 -6.77
N ASP A 74 -7.22 1.00 -7.54
CA ASP A 74 -7.14 0.88 -9.00
C ASP A 74 -7.39 2.20 -9.73
N GLN A 75 -8.35 3.02 -9.25
CA GLN A 75 -8.63 4.35 -9.80
C GLN A 75 -7.51 5.39 -9.56
N ASN A 76 -6.50 5.03 -8.78
CA ASN A 76 -5.34 5.86 -8.50
C ASN A 76 -4.05 5.31 -9.12
N ASP A 77 -4.16 4.31 -9.98
CA ASP A 77 -2.99 3.66 -10.59
C ASP A 77 -2.49 4.43 -11.82
N THR A 78 -1.88 5.58 -11.55
CA THR A 78 -1.15 6.39 -12.54
C THR A 78 0.22 6.79 -11.98
N PRO A 79 1.23 7.01 -12.84
CA PRO A 79 2.56 7.43 -12.41
C PRO A 79 2.53 8.68 -11.52
N GLU A 80 1.71 9.68 -11.85
CA GLU A 80 1.61 10.94 -11.11
C GLU A 80 1.04 10.74 -9.70
N LYS A 81 0.02 9.88 -9.57
CA LYS A 81 -0.61 9.57 -8.27
C LYS A 81 0.30 8.70 -7.40
N ARG A 82 1.03 7.77 -8.01
CA ARG A 82 2.04 6.96 -7.30
C ARG A 82 3.23 7.79 -6.83
N ALA A 83 3.67 8.78 -7.61
CA ALA A 83 4.78 9.67 -7.26
C ALA A 83 4.43 10.68 -6.16
N LYS A 84 3.16 10.81 -5.77
CA LYS A 84 2.74 11.77 -4.76
C LYS A 84 3.09 11.27 -3.37
N LEU A 85 4.07 11.90 -2.72
CA LEU A 85 4.60 11.48 -1.42
C LEU A 85 4.02 12.25 -0.23
N ARG A 86 3.33 13.37 -0.46
CA ARG A 86 2.73 14.22 0.60
C ARG A 86 1.32 14.63 0.25
N VAL A 87 0.45 14.68 1.26
CA VAL A 87 -0.96 15.05 1.13
C VAL A 87 -1.44 15.85 2.34
N TYR A 88 -2.50 16.63 2.15
CA TYR A 88 -3.32 17.11 3.26
C TYR A 88 -4.31 16.01 3.65
N PRO A 89 -4.31 15.50 4.91
CA PRO A 89 -5.27 14.50 5.35
C PRO A 89 -6.70 14.92 5.08
N ARG A 90 -7.55 13.98 4.62
CA ARG A 90 -8.95 14.24 4.22
C ARG A 90 -9.12 15.28 3.10
N ARG A 91 -8.06 15.63 2.36
CA ARG A 91 -8.02 16.73 1.37
C ARG A 91 -8.32 18.11 1.98
N ASP A 92 -8.20 18.24 3.28
CA ASP A 92 -8.46 19.47 4.02
C ASP A 92 -7.14 20.22 4.28
N PRO A 93 -6.92 21.41 3.68
CA PRO A 93 -5.71 22.19 3.85
C PRO A 93 -5.56 22.80 5.26
N THR A 94 -6.60 22.77 6.09
CA THR A 94 -6.50 23.15 7.52
C THR A 94 -5.74 22.10 8.34
N ASN A 95 -5.67 20.86 7.85
CA ASN A 95 -4.80 19.83 8.41
C ASN A 95 -3.35 20.09 7.98
N PRO A 96 -2.38 19.72 8.81
CA PRO A 96 -0.97 19.86 8.44
C PRO A 96 -0.61 18.90 7.29
N LEU A 97 0.22 19.38 6.34
CA LEU A 97 0.76 18.55 5.25
C LEU A 97 1.51 17.34 5.84
N ARG A 98 1.25 16.13 5.35
CA ARG A 98 1.82 14.88 5.86
C ARG A 98 2.35 13.99 4.74
N GLY A 99 3.35 13.18 5.05
CA GLY A 99 3.77 12.08 4.20
C GLY A 99 2.65 11.05 4.06
N VAL A 100 2.53 10.43 2.88
CA VAL A 100 1.45 9.46 2.60
C VAL A 100 1.49 8.24 3.53
N PHE A 101 2.66 7.88 4.07
CA PHE A 101 2.79 6.78 5.03
C PHE A 101 2.26 7.11 6.43
N ALA A 102 2.10 8.40 6.75
CA ALA A 102 1.40 8.84 7.95
C ALA A 102 -0.11 8.99 7.75
N THR A 103 -0.65 8.56 6.60
CA THR A 103 -2.07 8.65 6.25
C THR A 103 -2.55 7.38 5.57
N ARG A 104 -3.86 7.26 5.37
CA ARG A 104 -4.49 6.20 4.55
C ARG A 104 -4.93 6.74 3.18
N ALA A 105 -4.25 7.79 2.67
CA ALA A 105 -4.56 8.38 1.39
C ALA A 105 -4.43 7.36 0.24
N PRO A 106 -5.34 7.39 -0.75
CA PRO A 106 -5.32 6.47 -1.88
C PRO A 106 -4.22 6.79 -2.91
N VAL A 107 -3.63 7.98 -2.85
CA VAL A 107 -2.46 8.36 -3.66
C VAL A 107 -1.20 8.03 -2.87
N ARG A 108 -0.44 7.03 -3.34
CA ARG A 108 0.74 6.49 -2.64
C ARG A 108 1.55 5.58 -3.57
N PRO A 109 2.84 5.31 -3.30
CA PRO A 109 3.68 4.49 -4.17
C PRO A 109 3.10 3.09 -4.45
N ASN A 110 2.75 2.37 -3.38
CA ASN A 110 2.04 1.10 -3.46
C ASN A 110 0.57 1.34 -3.09
N LEU A 111 -0.32 1.12 -4.03
CA LEU A 111 -1.75 1.44 -3.95
C LEU A 111 -2.52 0.42 -3.10
N ILE A 112 -1.92 -0.05 -2.01
CA ILE A 112 -2.51 -1.03 -1.10
C ILE A 112 -3.40 -0.30 -0.11
N ALA A 113 -4.66 -0.67 -0.11
CA ALA A 113 -5.66 -0.27 0.86
C ALA A 113 -5.94 -1.40 1.85
N PHE A 114 -6.49 -1.06 2.99
CA PHE A 114 -6.90 -2.06 3.97
C PHE A 114 -8.13 -1.56 4.73
N ASP A 115 -9.02 -2.51 5.03
CA ASP A 115 -10.21 -2.26 5.81
C ASP A 115 -10.48 -3.45 6.75
N VAL A 116 -11.05 -3.19 7.93
CA VAL A 116 -11.48 -4.24 8.87
C VAL A 116 -13.00 -4.30 8.82
N CYS A 117 -13.52 -5.38 8.25
CA CYS A 117 -14.94 -5.53 8.00
C CYS A 117 -15.55 -6.62 8.88
N LYS A 118 -16.71 -6.35 9.44
CA LYS A 118 -17.51 -7.37 10.11
C LYS A 118 -18.11 -8.33 9.09
N ILE A 119 -17.92 -9.63 9.31
CA ILE A 119 -18.47 -10.69 8.46
C ILE A 119 -19.93 -10.89 8.81
N VAL A 120 -20.80 -10.83 7.80
CA VAL A 120 -22.22 -11.16 7.88
C VAL A 120 -22.44 -12.63 7.48
N SER A 121 -21.78 -13.08 6.42
CA SER A 121 -21.80 -14.48 5.99
C SER A 121 -20.65 -14.84 5.05
N VAL A 122 -20.27 -16.11 5.02
CA VAL A 122 -19.34 -16.69 4.05
C VAL A 122 -20.02 -17.86 3.36
N LYS A 123 -20.32 -17.73 2.07
CA LYS A 123 -21.04 -18.76 1.33
C LYS A 123 -20.77 -18.69 -0.18
N ASP A 124 -20.64 -19.83 -0.85
CA ASP A 124 -20.55 -19.97 -2.31
C ASP A 124 -19.45 -19.12 -2.97
N GLY A 125 -18.32 -18.95 -2.28
CA GLY A 125 -17.21 -18.14 -2.77
C GLY A 125 -17.41 -16.64 -2.59
N ARG A 126 -18.37 -16.24 -1.75
CA ARG A 126 -18.70 -14.86 -1.40
C ARG A 126 -18.60 -14.63 0.09
N ILE A 127 -18.05 -13.49 0.47
CA ILE A 127 -18.05 -13.01 1.84
C ILE A 127 -18.92 -11.76 1.87
N THR A 128 -20.06 -11.83 2.54
CA THR A 128 -20.88 -10.64 2.79
C THR A 128 -20.35 -9.95 4.04
N VAL A 129 -20.05 -8.68 3.92
CA VAL A 129 -19.50 -7.85 5.02
C VAL A 129 -20.34 -6.59 5.21
N GLU A 130 -20.18 -5.93 6.36
CA GLU A 130 -20.62 -4.56 6.53
C GLU A 130 -19.87 -3.66 5.53
N LYS A 131 -20.30 -2.39 5.39
CA LYS A 131 -19.76 -1.47 4.37
C LYS A 131 -18.25 -1.34 4.43
N THR A 132 -17.63 -1.27 3.25
CA THR A 132 -16.23 -0.95 3.03
C THR A 132 -16.09 0.44 2.41
N ASP A 133 -14.92 1.06 2.51
CA ASP A 133 -14.59 2.31 1.83
C ASP A 133 -14.24 2.09 0.33
N ALA A 134 -14.11 0.84 -0.10
CA ALA A 134 -13.81 0.49 -1.48
C ALA A 134 -14.98 0.82 -2.42
N PHE A 135 -14.67 1.12 -3.68
CA PHE A 135 -15.67 1.27 -4.74
C PHE A 135 -16.15 -0.07 -5.30
N ASP A 136 -17.27 -0.04 -6.04
CA ASP A 136 -17.71 -1.21 -6.79
C ASP A 136 -16.66 -1.64 -7.82
N GLY A 137 -16.44 -2.94 -7.95
CA GLY A 137 -15.44 -3.51 -8.85
C GLY A 137 -13.99 -3.48 -8.32
N THR A 138 -13.70 -2.79 -7.21
CA THR A 138 -12.35 -2.68 -6.65
C THR A 138 -11.69 -4.06 -6.48
N PRO A 139 -10.47 -4.29 -7.01
CA PRO A 139 -9.76 -5.56 -6.90
C PRO A 139 -9.35 -5.86 -5.45
N VAL A 140 -9.69 -7.04 -4.95
CA VAL A 140 -9.21 -7.56 -3.66
C VAL A 140 -7.93 -8.35 -3.90
N ILE A 141 -6.88 -8.02 -3.15
CA ILE A 141 -5.54 -8.61 -3.31
C ILE A 141 -5.22 -9.66 -2.24
N ASP A 142 -5.80 -9.54 -1.05
CA ASP A 142 -5.62 -10.53 0.03
C ASP A 142 -6.73 -10.40 1.07
N LEU A 143 -6.92 -11.45 1.87
CA LEU A 143 -7.81 -11.49 3.03
C LEU A 143 -7.06 -12.09 4.21
N LYS A 144 -7.25 -11.52 5.41
CA LYS A 144 -6.72 -12.08 6.65
C LYS A 144 -7.81 -12.10 7.72
N PRO A 145 -7.91 -13.13 8.55
CA PRO A 145 -8.81 -13.09 9.70
C PRO A 145 -8.35 -11.98 10.66
N TYR A 146 -9.28 -11.24 11.23
CA TYR A 146 -8.95 -10.30 12.31
C TYR A 146 -8.83 -11.07 13.64
N ILE A 147 -7.66 -10.95 14.26
CA ILE A 147 -7.32 -11.65 15.52
C ILE A 147 -7.02 -10.59 16.59
N PRO A 148 -7.96 -10.30 17.53
CA PRO A 148 -7.81 -9.21 18.50
C PRO A 148 -6.50 -9.24 19.29
N ARG A 149 -5.99 -10.42 19.60
CA ARG A 149 -4.74 -10.56 20.37
C ARG A 149 -3.51 -9.99 19.63
N SER A 150 -3.48 -10.04 18.29
CA SER A 150 -2.37 -9.56 17.46
C SER A 150 -2.67 -8.22 16.78
N ASP A 151 -3.93 -7.92 16.53
CA ASP A 151 -4.31 -6.80 15.65
C ASP A 151 -4.81 -5.58 16.45
N CYS A 152 -5.15 -5.75 17.72
CA CYS A 152 -5.56 -4.67 18.62
C CYS A 152 -4.39 -4.28 19.54
N VAL A 153 -3.94 -3.04 19.44
CA VAL A 153 -2.89 -2.47 20.30
C VAL A 153 -3.53 -1.56 21.35
N SER A 154 -3.56 -2.03 22.60
CA SER A 154 -4.05 -1.23 23.73
C SER A 154 -3.15 -0.02 23.96
N GLY A 155 -3.74 1.17 24.16
CA GLY A 155 -3.00 2.40 24.42
C GLY A 155 -2.27 2.99 23.19
N ALA A 156 -2.59 2.56 21.98
CA ALA A 156 -2.06 3.17 20.76
C ALA A 156 -2.37 4.68 20.73
N VAL A 157 -1.34 5.49 20.42
CA VAL A 157 -1.44 6.95 20.40
C VAL A 157 -1.48 7.44 18.95
N VAL A 158 -2.33 8.40 18.68
CA VAL A 158 -2.45 9.07 17.38
C VAL A 158 -2.24 10.58 17.53
N PRO A 159 -1.72 11.27 16.51
CA PRO A 159 -1.60 12.73 16.53
C PRO A 159 -2.98 13.42 16.61
N PRO A 160 -3.08 14.63 17.21
CA PRO A 160 -4.36 15.34 17.41
C PRO A 160 -5.17 15.58 16.14
N TRP A 161 -4.53 15.71 14.97
CA TRP A 161 -5.21 15.93 13.70
C TRP A 161 -5.97 14.69 13.19
N VAL A 162 -5.67 13.49 13.68
CA VAL A 162 -6.37 12.25 13.29
C VAL A 162 -7.80 12.23 13.83
N GLY A 163 -8.01 12.72 15.05
CA GLY A 163 -9.33 12.75 15.70
C GLY A 163 -10.26 13.88 15.24
N ARG A 164 -9.79 14.88 14.50
CA ARG A 164 -10.64 15.99 14.06
C ARG A 164 -11.73 15.49 13.10
N GLY A 165 -13.01 15.78 13.41
CA GLY A 165 -14.17 15.44 12.57
C GLY A 165 -14.59 13.96 12.62
N LEU A 166 -14.31 13.25 13.70
CA LEU A 166 -14.88 11.93 13.99
C LEU A 166 -16.09 12.02 14.95
N ASP A 167 -16.40 13.20 15.44
CA ASP A 167 -17.46 13.47 16.43
C ASP A 167 -18.74 14.04 15.78
N GLU A 168 -18.93 13.83 14.46
CA GLU A 168 -20.16 14.20 13.73
C GLU A 168 -20.91 12.98 13.21
#